data_3f8d45eb123e0bae55e2daf54e1ce408
#
_entry.id   3f8d45eb123e0bae55e2daf54e1ce408
#
_cell.length_a   1.000
_cell.length_b   1.000
_cell.length_c   1.000
_cell.angle_alpha   90.00
_cell.angle_beta   90.00
_cell.angle_gamma   90.00
#
_symmetry.space_group_name_H-M   'P 1'
#
loop_
_entity.id
_entity.type
_entity.pdbx_description
1 polymer ?
#
loop_
_entity_poly.entity_id
_entity_poly.type
_entity_poly.pdbx_seq_one_letter_code
_entity_poly.pdbx_strand_id
1 'polypeptide(L)'
;MKSKINKFFAWIIVLLLVLGLVGFGLQDVLSRWGSSKLATVGDIEISTKEFGQDFIREINFISQNLGKNLSVQEAKSIGIHFRVLERLINRSLLDQLVRDLEISIGDTYLLKRIKGNTNFQDNNGNFNRENYNQYLNQLNLSENEFEDILRNELSRELLTQILNIEFDHSKFSTKKIADYIGEERKVS
;
A
#
# COMPACT_ATOMS: atom_id res chain seq x y z
N MET A 1 60.86 25.72 -8.10
CA MET A 1 60.22 24.45 -8.52
C MET A 1 59.40 23.76 -7.44
N LYS A 2 59.63 23.96 -6.14
CA LYS A 2 58.90 23.29 -5.02
C LYS A 2 57.40 23.67 -4.90
N SER A 3 56.98 24.86 -5.32
CA SER A 3 55.58 25.30 -5.13
C SER A 3 54.55 24.66 -6.11
N LYS A 4 55.00 24.22 -7.28
CA LYS A 4 54.11 23.57 -8.27
C LYS A 4 53.83 22.11 -7.91
N ILE A 5 54.78 21.43 -7.29
CA ILE A 5 54.65 20.04 -6.84
C ILE A 5 53.66 19.95 -5.68
N ASN A 6 53.73 20.90 -4.73
CA ASN A 6 52.78 20.91 -3.60
C ASN A 6 51.33 21.18 -4.04
N LYS A 7 51.11 22.01 -5.06
CA LYS A 7 49.78 22.25 -5.62
C LYS A 7 49.25 21.03 -6.36
N PHE A 8 50.11 20.29 -7.06
CA PHE A 8 49.73 19.07 -7.75
C PHE A 8 49.34 17.95 -6.76
N PHE A 9 50.14 17.78 -5.68
CA PHE A 9 49.81 16.84 -4.60
C PHE A 9 48.51 17.23 -3.87
N ALA A 10 48.31 18.50 -3.57
CA ALA A 10 47.04 18.97 -2.99
C ALA A 10 45.85 18.69 -3.87
N TRP A 11 45.99 18.83 -5.19
CA TRP A 11 44.93 18.54 -6.14
C TRP A 11 44.60 17.03 -6.25
N ILE A 12 45.62 16.17 -6.16
CA ILE A 12 45.42 14.70 -6.11
C ILE A 12 44.70 14.29 -4.83
N ILE A 13 45.03 14.88 -3.70
CA ILE A 13 44.34 14.59 -2.41
C ILE A 13 42.91 15.04 -2.47
N VAL A 14 42.62 16.21 -3.02
CA VAL A 14 41.22 16.67 -3.22
C VAL A 14 40.46 15.76 -4.17
N LEU A 15 41.08 15.33 -5.27
CA LEU A 15 40.49 14.39 -6.20
C LEU A 15 40.16 13.02 -5.57
N LEU A 16 41.09 12.48 -4.76
CA LEU A 16 40.89 11.24 -4.00
C LEU A 16 39.81 11.39 -2.94
N LEU A 17 39.70 12.56 -2.29
CA LEU A 17 38.64 12.86 -1.31
C LEU A 17 37.29 12.94 -1.97
N VAL A 18 37.18 13.56 -3.15
CA VAL A 18 35.97 13.63 -3.95
C VAL A 18 35.57 12.23 -4.46
N LEU A 19 36.53 11.44 -4.97
CA LEU A 19 36.27 10.05 -5.40
C LEU A 19 35.88 9.16 -4.22
N GLY A 20 36.44 9.34 -3.04
CA GLY A 20 36.05 8.65 -1.80
C GLY A 20 34.64 9.02 -1.36
N LEU A 21 34.26 10.29 -1.43
CA LEU A 21 32.88 10.73 -1.14
C LEU A 21 31.87 10.22 -2.14
N VAL A 22 32.20 10.13 -3.42
CA VAL A 22 31.31 9.57 -4.46
C VAL A 22 31.19 8.06 -4.33
N GLY A 23 32.24 7.34 -3.89
CA GLY A 23 32.21 5.90 -3.71
C GLY A 23 31.54 5.41 -2.44
N PHE A 24 31.52 6.22 -1.38
CA PHE A 24 31.11 5.79 -0.04
C PHE A 24 29.81 6.40 0.50
N GLY A 25 29.03 7.17 -0.23
CA GLY A 25 27.90 7.72 0.47
C GLY A 25 26.87 8.57 -0.27
N LEU A 26 27.03 8.92 -1.52
CA LEU A 26 26.01 9.71 -2.21
C LEU A 26 24.74 8.87 -2.52
N GLN A 27 24.90 7.57 -2.71
CA GLN A 27 23.78 6.69 -3.01
C GLN A 27 22.90 6.48 -1.76
N ASP A 28 23.49 6.41 -0.57
CA ASP A 28 22.78 6.25 0.70
C ASP A 28 22.15 7.56 1.19
N VAL A 29 22.79 8.71 0.90
CA VAL A 29 22.25 10.04 1.24
C VAL A 29 21.14 10.45 0.27
N LEU A 30 21.27 10.15 -1.03
CA LEU A 30 20.25 10.44 -2.02
C LEU A 30 19.05 9.51 -1.88
N SER A 31 19.22 8.24 -1.49
CA SER A 31 18.12 7.32 -1.21
C SER A 31 17.38 7.71 0.08
N ARG A 32 18.05 8.25 1.07
CA ARG A 32 17.41 8.78 2.30
C ARG A 32 16.66 10.08 2.09
N TRP A 33 17.02 10.90 1.10
CA TRP A 33 16.28 12.12 0.75
C TRP A 33 15.01 11.83 -0.05
N GLY A 34 14.88 10.64 -0.66
CA GLY A 34 13.74 10.26 -1.50
C GLY A 34 12.61 9.52 -0.79
N SER A 35 12.86 8.93 0.38
CA SER A 35 11.84 8.19 1.14
C SER A 35 11.97 8.45 2.64
N SER A 36 11.56 9.65 3.07
CA SER A 36 11.36 9.85 4.51
C SER A 36 10.19 8.97 4.94
N LYS A 37 10.47 8.08 5.89
CA LYS A 37 9.53 7.20 6.56
C LYS A 37 8.54 8.04 7.36
N LEU A 38 7.27 7.93 7.09
CA LEU A 38 6.21 8.64 7.80
C LEU A 38 5.71 7.85 9.01
N ALA A 39 5.53 6.52 8.82
CA ALA A 39 5.06 5.61 9.85
C ALA A 39 5.58 4.18 9.56
N THR A 40 5.51 3.30 10.56
CA THR A 40 5.81 1.86 10.43
C THR A 40 4.71 1.05 11.10
N VAL A 41 4.29 0.00 10.44
CA VAL A 41 3.31 -0.95 10.94
C VAL A 41 3.91 -2.34 10.81
N GLY A 42 4.35 -2.93 11.93
CA GLY A 42 5.18 -4.15 11.88
C GLY A 42 6.42 -3.92 11.03
N ASP A 43 6.60 -4.73 9.99
CA ASP A 43 7.71 -4.64 9.03
C ASP A 43 7.40 -3.74 7.81
N ILE A 44 6.18 -3.17 7.74
CA ILE A 44 5.75 -2.35 6.61
C ILE A 44 6.00 -0.87 6.89
N GLU A 45 6.70 -0.22 5.98
CA GLU A 45 7.00 1.21 6.04
C GLU A 45 6.03 2.00 5.15
N ILE A 46 5.40 3.02 5.73
CA ILE A 46 4.59 4.01 5.01
C ILE A 46 5.51 5.19 4.71
N SER A 47 5.76 5.45 3.42
CA SER A 47 6.61 6.55 2.99
C SER A 47 5.84 7.87 2.88
N THR A 48 6.56 9.00 3.04
CA THR A 48 5.96 10.33 2.77
C THR A 48 5.53 10.49 1.31
N LYS A 49 6.18 9.81 0.38
CA LYS A 49 5.81 9.80 -1.03
C LYS A 49 4.45 9.14 -1.25
N GLU A 50 4.24 7.96 -0.69
CA GLU A 50 2.98 7.22 -0.76
C GLU A 50 1.84 8.04 -0.14
N PHE A 51 2.06 8.55 1.06
CA PHE A 51 1.09 9.43 1.73
C PHE A 51 0.77 10.67 0.89
N GLY A 52 1.77 11.34 0.32
CA GLY A 52 1.58 12.52 -0.50
C GLY A 52 0.75 12.24 -1.75
N GLN A 53 1.01 11.12 -2.43
CA GLN A 53 0.25 10.69 -3.60
C GLN A 53 -1.21 10.38 -3.25
N ASP A 54 -1.45 9.66 -2.15
CA ASP A 54 -2.80 9.32 -1.69
C ASP A 54 -3.56 10.57 -1.23
N PHE A 55 -2.88 11.51 -0.57
CA PHE A 55 -3.48 12.75 -0.12
C PHE A 55 -3.91 13.62 -1.30
N ILE A 56 -3.09 13.75 -2.34
CA ILE A 56 -3.46 14.50 -3.55
C ILE A 56 -4.61 13.81 -4.30
N ARG A 57 -4.60 12.46 -4.40
CA ARG A 57 -5.72 11.71 -5.00
C ARG A 57 -7.03 11.96 -4.27
N GLU A 58 -7.00 11.96 -2.94
CA GLU A 58 -8.18 12.22 -2.11
C GLU A 58 -8.71 13.65 -2.29
N ILE A 59 -7.81 14.65 -2.35
CA ILE A 59 -8.18 16.04 -2.63
C ILE A 59 -8.87 16.15 -4.00
N ASN A 60 -8.29 15.53 -5.04
CA ASN A 60 -8.85 15.57 -6.39
C ASN A 60 -10.22 14.88 -6.46
N PHE A 61 -10.37 13.74 -5.81
CA PHE A 61 -11.64 13.02 -5.72
C PHE A 61 -12.74 13.85 -5.06
N ILE A 62 -12.42 14.46 -3.92
CA ILE A 62 -13.38 15.32 -3.20
C ILE A 62 -13.69 16.57 -4.01
N SER A 63 -12.69 17.20 -4.65
CA SER A 63 -12.87 18.37 -5.50
C SER A 63 -13.82 18.12 -6.65
N GLN A 64 -13.68 16.97 -7.32
CA GLN A 64 -14.58 16.55 -8.40
C GLN A 64 -16.02 16.35 -7.91
N ASN A 65 -16.19 15.70 -6.76
CA ASN A 65 -17.53 15.45 -6.19
C ASN A 65 -18.21 16.72 -5.69
N LEU A 66 -17.44 17.68 -5.19
CA LEU A 66 -17.97 18.98 -4.71
C LEU A 66 -18.15 20.00 -5.84
N GLY A 67 -17.64 19.72 -7.04
CA GLY A 67 -17.61 20.71 -8.14
C GLY A 67 -16.77 21.96 -7.83
N LYS A 68 -15.86 21.89 -6.83
CA LYS A 68 -15.02 22.99 -6.35
C LYS A 68 -13.59 22.50 -6.13
N ASN A 69 -12.60 23.25 -6.60
CA ASN A 69 -11.20 22.96 -6.29
C ASN A 69 -10.91 23.15 -4.80
N LEU A 70 -10.48 22.08 -4.16
CA LEU A 70 -10.07 22.09 -2.76
C LEU A 70 -8.56 22.29 -2.68
N SER A 71 -8.13 23.33 -1.99
CA SER A 71 -6.71 23.57 -1.75
C SER A 71 -6.14 22.61 -0.70
N VAL A 72 -4.82 22.40 -0.73
CA VAL A 72 -4.10 21.59 0.27
C VAL A 72 -4.35 22.10 1.70
N GLN A 73 -4.43 23.42 1.86
CA GLN A 73 -4.65 24.06 3.17
C GLN A 73 -6.07 23.76 3.68
N GLU A 74 -7.09 23.92 2.84
CA GLU A 74 -8.48 23.57 3.17
C GLU A 74 -8.62 22.08 3.49
N ALA A 75 -8.00 21.20 2.69
CA ALA A 75 -7.99 19.77 2.93
C ALA A 75 -7.38 19.40 4.29
N LYS A 76 -6.30 20.07 4.67
CA LYS A 76 -5.69 19.91 6.00
C LYS A 76 -6.60 20.41 7.12
N SER A 77 -7.24 21.57 6.96
CA SER A 77 -8.10 22.15 7.99
C SER A 77 -9.33 21.28 8.32
N ILE A 78 -9.83 20.53 7.33
CA ILE A 78 -10.96 19.59 7.51
C ILE A 78 -10.51 18.14 7.79
N GLY A 79 -9.22 17.92 8.06
CA GLY A 79 -8.69 16.64 8.56
C GLY A 79 -8.50 15.53 7.52
N ILE A 80 -8.54 15.83 6.20
CA ILE A 80 -8.36 14.80 5.15
C ILE A 80 -7.02 14.08 5.29
N HIS A 81 -5.96 14.78 5.68
CA HIS A 81 -4.63 14.20 5.88
C HIS A 81 -4.62 13.11 6.97
N PHE A 82 -5.38 13.28 8.06
CA PHE A 82 -5.51 12.25 9.09
C PHE A 82 -6.25 11.03 8.57
N ARG A 83 -7.32 11.23 7.81
CA ARG A 83 -8.11 10.16 7.21
C ARG A 83 -7.29 9.32 6.21
N VAL A 84 -6.46 9.98 5.41
CA VAL A 84 -5.54 9.30 4.49
C VAL A 84 -4.49 8.51 5.25
N LEU A 85 -3.88 9.08 6.29
CA LEU A 85 -2.90 8.38 7.10
C LEU A 85 -3.50 7.16 7.82
N GLU A 86 -4.68 7.31 8.42
CA GLU A 86 -5.42 6.22 9.06
C GLU A 86 -5.72 5.08 8.06
N ARG A 87 -6.16 5.42 6.85
CA ARG A 87 -6.39 4.43 5.78
C ARG A 87 -5.11 3.67 5.41
N LEU A 88 -3.97 4.37 5.29
CA LEU A 88 -2.68 3.74 5.01
C LEU A 88 -2.22 2.83 6.15
N ILE A 89 -2.37 3.27 7.41
CA ILE A 89 -2.06 2.45 8.59
C ILE A 89 -2.94 1.20 8.63
N ASN A 90 -4.24 1.33 8.46
CA ASN A 90 -5.17 0.20 8.47
C ASN A 90 -4.88 -0.78 7.33
N ARG A 91 -4.55 -0.28 6.13
CA ARG A 91 -4.11 -1.11 5.01
C ARG A 91 -2.84 -1.89 5.35
N SER A 92 -1.83 -1.19 5.90
CA SER A 92 -0.56 -1.83 6.29
C SER A 92 -0.74 -2.86 7.40
N LEU A 93 -1.68 -2.64 8.35
CA LEU A 93 -2.03 -3.64 9.36
C LEU A 93 -2.61 -4.91 8.73
N LEU A 94 -3.53 -4.77 7.76
CA LEU A 94 -4.08 -5.92 7.04
C LEU A 94 -3.02 -6.62 6.20
N ASP A 95 -2.12 -5.87 5.53
CA ASP A 95 -1.01 -6.43 4.78
C ASP A 95 -0.03 -7.20 5.68
N GLN A 96 0.24 -6.70 6.88
CA GLN A 96 1.06 -7.41 7.87
C GLN A 96 0.38 -8.71 8.31
N LEU A 97 -0.91 -8.67 8.64
CA LEU A 97 -1.67 -9.86 9.01
C LEU A 97 -1.75 -10.90 7.89
N VAL A 98 -1.94 -10.46 6.65
CA VAL A 98 -1.91 -11.34 5.46
C VAL A 98 -0.57 -12.07 5.36
N ARG A 99 0.54 -11.37 5.61
CA ARG A 99 1.89 -11.98 5.63
C ARG A 99 2.07 -12.94 6.79
N ASP A 100 1.72 -12.53 8.00
CA ASP A 100 1.90 -13.32 9.23
C ASP A 100 1.07 -14.62 9.20
N LEU A 101 -0.10 -14.58 8.56
CA LEU A 101 -0.98 -15.72 8.37
C LEU A 101 -0.72 -16.50 7.06
N GLU A 102 0.27 -16.09 6.27
CA GLU A 102 0.62 -16.68 4.96
C GLU A 102 -0.58 -16.80 4.00
N ILE A 103 -1.51 -15.83 4.08
CA ILE A 103 -2.69 -15.80 3.20
C ILE A 103 -2.25 -15.40 1.80
N SER A 104 -2.51 -16.25 0.82
CA SER A 104 -2.21 -15.98 -0.58
C SER A 104 -3.33 -16.42 -1.51
N ILE A 105 -3.58 -15.62 -2.54
CA ILE A 105 -4.54 -15.92 -3.60
C ILE A 105 -3.83 -16.69 -4.72
N GLY A 106 -4.35 -17.87 -5.04
CA GLY A 106 -3.84 -18.69 -6.15
C GLY A 106 -4.17 -18.09 -7.52
N ASP A 107 -3.34 -18.41 -8.53
CA ASP A 107 -3.43 -17.88 -9.89
C ASP A 107 -4.78 -18.13 -10.56
N THR A 108 -5.39 -19.29 -10.33
CA THR A 108 -6.72 -19.61 -10.89
C THR A 108 -7.79 -18.62 -10.45
N TYR A 109 -7.78 -18.22 -9.17
CA TYR A 109 -8.73 -17.24 -8.65
C TYR A 109 -8.41 -15.84 -9.16
N LEU A 110 -7.13 -15.47 -9.19
CA LEU A 110 -6.66 -14.18 -9.72
C LEU A 110 -7.12 -14.00 -11.18
N LEU A 111 -6.84 -15.00 -12.05
CA LEU A 111 -7.27 -15.00 -13.45
C LEU A 111 -8.80 -14.91 -13.59
N LYS A 112 -9.55 -15.60 -12.73
CA LYS A 112 -11.01 -15.50 -12.73
C LYS A 112 -11.47 -14.07 -12.41
N ARG A 113 -10.85 -13.40 -11.45
CA ARG A 113 -11.15 -12.01 -11.09
C ARG A 113 -10.81 -11.04 -12.22
N ILE A 114 -9.66 -11.20 -12.88
CA ILE A 114 -9.24 -10.39 -14.03
C ILE A 114 -10.25 -10.58 -15.18
N LYS A 115 -10.55 -11.82 -15.58
CA LYS A 115 -11.47 -12.09 -16.67
C LYS A 115 -12.92 -11.68 -16.38
N GLY A 116 -13.31 -11.68 -15.11
CA GLY A 116 -14.64 -11.27 -14.67
C GLY A 116 -14.83 -9.74 -14.55
N ASN A 117 -13.76 -8.96 -14.68
CA ASN A 117 -13.86 -7.49 -14.60
C ASN A 117 -14.43 -6.93 -15.91
N THR A 118 -15.55 -6.23 -15.81
CA THR A 118 -16.27 -5.66 -16.98
C THR A 118 -15.43 -4.67 -17.78
N ASN A 119 -14.47 -3.99 -17.16
CA ASN A 119 -13.53 -3.08 -17.83
C ASN A 119 -12.59 -3.80 -18.81
N PHE A 120 -12.40 -5.11 -18.64
CA PHE A 120 -11.54 -5.94 -19.47
C PHE A 120 -12.33 -6.85 -20.43
N GLN A 121 -13.66 -6.61 -20.56
CA GLN A 121 -14.51 -7.40 -21.41
C GLN A 121 -14.88 -6.66 -22.69
N ASP A 122 -15.20 -7.42 -23.72
CA ASP A 122 -15.81 -6.93 -24.96
C ASP A 122 -17.34 -6.75 -24.79
N ASN A 123 -18.01 -6.30 -25.82
CA ASN A 123 -19.46 -6.11 -25.84
C ASN A 123 -20.27 -7.41 -25.64
N ASN A 124 -19.63 -8.57 -25.76
CA ASN A 124 -20.22 -9.88 -25.57
C ASN A 124 -19.96 -10.46 -24.17
N GLY A 125 -19.26 -9.72 -23.30
CA GLY A 125 -18.89 -10.17 -21.96
C GLY A 125 -17.67 -11.08 -21.90
N ASN A 126 -16.93 -11.25 -23.00
CA ASN A 126 -15.72 -12.04 -23.04
C ASN A 126 -14.48 -11.17 -22.71
N PHE A 127 -13.50 -11.79 -22.05
CA PHE A 127 -12.23 -11.11 -21.77
C PHE A 127 -11.57 -10.61 -23.06
N ASN A 128 -11.23 -9.34 -23.10
CA ASN A 128 -10.55 -8.68 -24.20
C ASN A 128 -9.15 -8.22 -23.75
N ARG A 129 -8.11 -8.82 -24.35
CA ARG A 129 -6.71 -8.53 -24.03
C ARG A 129 -6.33 -7.08 -24.35
N GLU A 130 -6.93 -6.48 -25.37
CA GLU A 130 -6.63 -5.12 -25.78
C GLU A 130 -7.16 -4.12 -24.73
N ASN A 131 -8.39 -4.29 -24.25
CA ASN A 131 -8.96 -3.48 -23.17
C ASN A 131 -8.12 -3.59 -21.89
N TYR A 132 -7.67 -4.80 -21.56
CA TYR A 132 -6.79 -5.03 -20.43
C TYR A 132 -5.46 -4.30 -20.58
N ASN A 133 -4.79 -4.42 -21.73
CA ASN A 133 -3.53 -3.72 -22.00
C ASN A 133 -3.68 -2.20 -21.99
N GLN A 134 -4.77 -1.67 -22.54
CA GLN A 134 -5.06 -0.24 -22.50
C GLN A 134 -5.21 0.26 -21.07
N TYR A 135 -5.89 -0.50 -20.22
CA TYR A 135 -6.04 -0.17 -18.80
C TYR A 135 -4.69 -0.16 -18.07
N LEU A 136 -3.83 -1.16 -18.29
CA LEU A 136 -2.49 -1.21 -17.71
C LEU A 136 -1.63 -0.01 -18.14
N ASN A 137 -1.69 0.34 -19.44
CA ASN A 137 -0.97 1.49 -19.97
C ASN A 137 -1.44 2.81 -19.36
N GLN A 138 -2.75 2.99 -19.13
CA GLN A 138 -3.29 4.18 -18.46
C GLN A 138 -2.78 4.32 -17.02
N LEU A 139 -2.56 3.20 -16.34
CA LEU A 139 -2.01 3.18 -14.99
C LEU A 139 -0.48 3.19 -14.96
N ASN A 140 0.17 3.07 -16.13
CA ASN A 140 1.62 2.91 -16.29
C ASN A 140 2.15 1.72 -15.46
N LEU A 141 1.43 0.60 -15.50
CA LEU A 141 1.77 -0.65 -14.83
C LEU A 141 2.10 -1.75 -15.83
N SER A 142 3.06 -2.60 -15.50
CA SER A 142 3.23 -3.89 -16.15
C SER A 142 2.16 -4.88 -15.69
N GLU A 143 1.97 -5.96 -16.43
CA GLU A 143 1.04 -7.04 -16.07
C GLU A 143 1.38 -7.64 -14.71
N ASN A 144 2.65 -7.96 -14.46
CA ASN A 144 3.09 -8.53 -13.18
C ASN A 144 2.82 -7.58 -12.00
N GLU A 145 3.12 -6.28 -12.16
CA GLU A 145 2.85 -5.29 -11.10
C GLU A 145 1.35 -5.19 -10.81
N PHE A 146 0.52 -5.21 -11.83
CA PHE A 146 -0.94 -5.20 -11.64
C PHE A 146 -1.44 -6.46 -10.97
N GLU A 147 -0.96 -7.63 -11.38
CA GLU A 147 -1.32 -8.92 -10.77
C GLU A 147 -0.90 -8.99 -9.30
N ASP A 148 0.29 -8.50 -8.95
CA ASP A 148 0.76 -8.43 -7.57
C ASP A 148 -0.09 -7.48 -6.71
N ILE A 149 -0.44 -6.31 -7.23
CA ILE A 149 -1.35 -5.37 -6.56
C ILE A 149 -2.70 -6.02 -6.32
N LEU A 150 -3.28 -6.65 -7.35
CA LEU A 150 -4.59 -7.29 -7.25
C LEU A 150 -4.56 -8.50 -6.30
N ARG A 151 -3.49 -9.30 -6.32
CA ARG A 151 -3.30 -10.42 -5.39
C ARG A 151 -3.29 -9.97 -3.94
N ASN A 152 -2.55 -8.91 -3.64
CA ASN A 152 -2.51 -8.32 -2.31
C ASN A 152 -3.89 -7.78 -1.88
N GLU A 153 -4.61 -7.13 -2.78
CA GLU A 153 -5.97 -6.63 -2.52
C GLU A 153 -6.95 -7.77 -2.21
N LEU A 154 -6.94 -8.82 -3.03
CA LEU A 154 -7.78 -10.00 -2.84
C LEU A 154 -7.43 -10.77 -1.56
N SER A 155 -6.15 -10.82 -1.18
CA SER A 155 -5.72 -11.44 0.08
C SER A 155 -6.25 -10.67 1.30
N ARG A 156 -6.25 -9.33 1.26
CA ARG A 156 -6.90 -8.50 2.29
C ARG A 156 -8.42 -8.67 2.33
N GLU A 157 -9.05 -8.73 1.14
CA GLU A 157 -10.50 -8.99 1.03
C GLU A 157 -10.86 -10.33 1.70
N LEU A 158 -10.11 -11.39 1.40
CA LEU A 158 -10.28 -12.71 2.00
C LEU A 158 -10.10 -12.68 3.52
N LEU A 159 -9.04 -12.04 4.02
CA LEU A 159 -8.82 -11.88 5.45
C LEU A 159 -10.00 -11.16 6.12
N THR A 160 -10.47 -10.07 5.53
CA THR A 160 -11.61 -9.30 6.05
C THR A 160 -12.90 -10.14 6.08
N GLN A 161 -13.12 -10.96 5.06
CA GLN A 161 -14.26 -11.88 5.01
C GLN A 161 -14.17 -12.93 6.12
N ILE A 162 -12.99 -13.51 6.36
CA ILE A 162 -12.77 -14.47 7.44
C ILE A 162 -13.06 -13.85 8.81
N LEU A 163 -12.55 -12.65 9.06
CA LEU A 163 -12.77 -11.92 10.31
C LEU A 163 -14.26 -11.61 10.51
N ASN A 164 -14.99 -11.22 9.48
CA ASN A 164 -16.43 -10.97 9.56
C ASN A 164 -17.25 -12.23 9.84
N ILE A 165 -16.83 -13.39 9.31
CA ILE A 165 -17.50 -14.67 9.58
C ILE A 165 -17.31 -15.07 11.04
N GLU A 166 -16.12 -14.86 11.62
CA GLU A 166 -15.87 -15.16 13.06
C GLU A 166 -16.72 -14.28 13.98
N PHE A 167 -16.94 -13.02 13.66
CA PHE A 167 -17.80 -12.13 14.44
C PHE A 167 -19.27 -12.59 14.42
N ASP A 168 -19.75 -13.20 13.35
CA ASP A 168 -21.13 -13.71 13.28
C ASP A 168 -21.26 -15.04 14.05
N HIS A 169 -20.22 -15.87 14.09
CA HIS A 169 -20.17 -17.06 14.95
C HIS A 169 -20.08 -16.73 16.45
N SER A 170 -19.58 -15.56 16.84
CA SER A 170 -19.56 -15.12 18.23
C SER A 170 -20.96 -14.96 18.81
N LYS A 171 -21.94 -14.54 17.99
CA LYS A 171 -23.36 -14.46 18.39
C LYS A 171 -23.95 -15.85 18.68
N PHE A 172 -23.55 -16.86 17.90
CA PHE A 172 -23.98 -18.24 18.14
C PHE A 172 -23.37 -18.84 19.41
N SER A 173 -22.08 -18.55 19.66
CA SER A 173 -21.40 -18.96 20.90
C SER A 173 -21.97 -18.27 22.13
N THR A 174 -22.26 -16.97 22.04
CA THR A 174 -22.86 -16.20 23.12
C THR A 174 -24.25 -16.71 23.49
N LYS A 175 -25.06 -17.08 22.48
CA LYS A 175 -26.38 -17.67 22.69
C LYS A 175 -26.28 -19.03 23.38
N LYS A 176 -25.38 -19.92 22.96
CA LYS A 176 -25.15 -21.22 23.61
C LYS A 176 -24.67 -21.09 25.07
N ILE A 177 -23.80 -20.10 25.33
CA ILE A 177 -23.34 -19.83 26.68
C ILE A 177 -24.50 -19.29 27.56
N ALA A 178 -25.32 -18.39 27.01
CA ALA A 178 -26.50 -17.88 27.71
C ALA A 178 -27.52 -18.98 28.00
N ASP A 179 -27.80 -19.86 27.04
CA ASP A 179 -28.67 -21.02 27.20
C ASP A 179 -28.09 -21.97 28.26
N TYR A 180 -26.78 -22.23 28.30
CA TYR A 180 -26.13 -23.07 29.29
C TYR A 180 -26.17 -22.49 30.72
N ILE A 181 -26.01 -21.18 30.88
CA ILE A 181 -26.07 -20.48 32.16
C ILE A 181 -27.52 -20.41 32.67
N GLY A 182 -28.51 -20.33 31.76
CA GLY A 182 -29.93 -20.29 32.05
C GLY A 182 -30.55 -21.68 32.37
N GLU A 183 -29.81 -22.78 32.22
CA GLU A 183 -30.29 -24.13 32.44
C GLU A 183 -30.29 -24.45 33.95
N GLU A 184 -31.47 -24.42 34.60
CA GLU A 184 -31.64 -24.88 35.98
C GLU A 184 -31.49 -26.41 36.05
N ARG A 185 -30.34 -26.90 36.51
CA ARG A 185 -30.14 -28.33 36.78
C ARG A 185 -30.80 -28.70 38.12
N LYS A 186 -31.92 -29.38 38.07
CA LYS A 186 -32.46 -30.08 39.22
C LYS A 186 -31.66 -31.36 39.44
N VAL A 187 -30.87 -31.40 40.51
CA VAL A 187 -30.19 -32.62 40.98
C VAL A 187 -31.18 -33.37 41.83
N SER A 188 -31.56 -34.59 41.38
CA SER A 188 -32.34 -35.57 42.17
C SER A 188 -31.43 -36.50 42.94
#